data_2240b275841535b0dfe8d57a0eda7732
#
_entry.id   2240b275841535b0dfe8d57a0eda7732
#
_cell.length_a   1.000
_cell.length_b   1.000
_cell.length_c   1.000
_cell.angle_alpha   90.00
_cell.angle_beta   90.00
_cell.angle_gamma   90.00
#
_symmetry.space_group_name_H-M   'P 1'
#
loop_
_entity.id
_entity.type
_entity.pdbx_description
1 polymer ?
#
loop_
_entity_poly.entity_id
_entity_poly.type
_entity_poly.pdbx_seq_one_letter_code
_entity_poly.pdbx_strand_id
1 'polypeptide(L)'
;MRKFYALFAVLSALGFNANAQDNLTVHDFKDTEFFIDYGGGGKETYTVAGVFNHVSSNGKYAVGCDDQGLTSNYGCAFLWRKDAPDQLESLSTKTLRVSALDVSNDGIVVGSYEVEAEGACYPAWRRVDNDEWFYLPVPENYSEYQAKEGYFADEARAITPDGKYIGGNIQYKVGTFEFQGTTYERSIGIPIVWKQNDNGEYVIDSYNTELGKAGNHRLLDGGKFVSPDRDVSASYFFGRCITPDGKTYAGLNIAGSGGFNPAFVRDGILYQIYDCGEEEDEVKNFNGGCIYNSDAKGNLYGYYQQASGDITYFMISPSDRLSVLTDETLCADAAGNRYPISYQGMYPMWDCDDEGKVFVGAGTAIIGDTPYNYPICASENITDGIGNTLNSNMGVSLDFDGNKASIHGAYLAVSLYDASGKYLKSAGQRQAIDLSAMPAGTYVLRVATAAGVKTFKVAK
;
A
#
# COMPACT_ATOMS: atom_id res chain seq x y z
N MET A 1 11.92 19.48 6.69
CA MET A 1 10.94 18.43 6.51
C MET A 1 9.54 18.66 7.15
N ARG A 2 9.33 19.63 8.04
CA ARG A 2 8.03 19.91 8.71
C ARG A 2 6.96 20.65 7.89
N LYS A 3 7.17 20.98 6.62
CA LYS A 3 6.26 21.81 5.81
C LYS A 3 5.48 21.07 4.71
N PHE A 4 5.75 19.77 4.49
CA PHE A 4 5.12 19.02 3.39
C PHE A 4 3.72 18.48 3.68
N TYR A 5 3.37 18.27 4.94
CA TYR A 5 2.09 17.65 5.33
C TYR A 5 0.92 18.62 5.50
N ALA A 6 1.17 19.93 5.54
CA ALA A 6 0.10 20.92 5.67
C ALA A 6 -0.64 21.24 4.35
N LEU A 7 -0.17 20.73 3.21
CA LEU A 7 -0.75 21.07 1.91
C LEU A 7 -1.92 20.16 1.51
N PHE A 8 -2.05 18.98 2.10
CA PHE A 8 -3.15 18.05 1.79
C PHE A 8 -4.50 18.39 2.47
N ALA A 9 -4.52 19.26 3.43
CA ALA A 9 -5.74 19.55 4.23
C ALA A 9 -6.67 20.62 3.63
N VAL A 10 -6.39 21.24 2.48
CA VAL A 10 -7.12 22.44 2.00
C VAL A 10 -7.90 22.25 0.69
N LEU A 11 -7.84 21.12 0.02
CA LEU A 11 -8.46 20.93 -1.32
C LEU A 11 -9.75 20.08 -1.34
N SER A 12 -10.62 20.21 -0.36
CA SER A 12 -11.91 19.50 -0.34
C SER A 12 -13.10 20.37 -0.71
N ALA A 13 -13.21 20.86 -1.93
CA ALA A 13 -14.44 21.52 -2.39
C ALA A 13 -14.60 21.56 -3.92
N LEU A 14 -14.63 20.42 -4.60
CA LEU A 14 -15.19 20.34 -5.96
C LEU A 14 -15.91 19.01 -6.12
N GLY A 15 -17.22 19.08 -6.39
CA GLY A 15 -18.10 17.92 -6.51
C GLY A 15 -17.74 17.04 -7.70
N PHE A 16 -17.55 15.76 -7.44
CA PHE A 16 -17.29 14.73 -8.44
C PHE A 16 -18.41 13.70 -8.52
N ASN A 17 -18.60 13.15 -9.72
CA ASN A 17 -19.64 12.18 -10.04
C ASN A 17 -19.51 10.89 -9.21
N ALA A 18 -20.45 10.68 -8.32
CA ALA A 18 -20.47 9.67 -7.25
C ALA A 18 -20.95 8.27 -7.70
N ASN A 19 -20.95 7.90 -8.98
CA ASN A 19 -21.72 6.75 -9.44
C ASN A 19 -21.06 5.36 -9.29
N ALA A 20 -19.79 5.25 -8.88
CA ALA A 20 -19.14 3.95 -8.67
C ALA A 20 -18.80 3.65 -7.19
N GLN A 21 -18.88 4.66 -6.31
CA GLN A 21 -18.40 4.58 -4.91
C GLN A 21 -19.52 4.43 -3.87
N ASP A 22 -20.80 4.45 -4.28
CA ASP A 22 -21.96 4.46 -3.36
C ASP A 22 -22.14 3.18 -2.53
N ASN A 23 -21.41 2.10 -2.85
CA ASN A 23 -21.53 0.80 -2.20
C ASN A 23 -20.31 0.39 -1.35
N LEU A 24 -19.37 1.29 -1.14
CA LEU A 24 -18.17 0.98 -0.36
C LEU A 24 -18.39 1.28 1.13
N THR A 25 -17.91 0.39 1.98
CA THR A 25 -17.82 0.62 3.43
C THR A 25 -16.41 1.10 3.77
N VAL A 26 -16.34 2.19 4.52
CA VAL A 26 -15.06 2.70 5.03
C VAL A 26 -14.75 2.00 6.36
N HIS A 27 -13.57 1.41 6.43
CA HIS A 27 -12.98 0.82 7.64
C HIS A 27 -11.92 1.79 8.17
N ASP A 28 -12.16 2.34 9.33
CA ASP A 28 -11.35 3.36 10.00
C ASP A 28 -10.65 2.71 11.20
N PHE A 29 -9.33 2.77 11.22
CA PHE A 29 -8.51 2.08 12.22
C PHE A 29 -7.84 3.03 13.22
N LYS A 30 -8.35 4.25 13.39
CA LYS A 30 -7.78 5.29 14.28
C LYS A 30 -7.69 4.87 15.75
N ASP A 31 -8.58 3.98 16.20
CA ASP A 31 -8.65 3.51 17.58
C ASP A 31 -8.08 2.08 17.73
N THR A 32 -7.38 1.57 16.71
CA THR A 32 -6.77 0.24 16.75
C THR A 32 -5.50 0.28 17.60
N GLU A 33 -5.36 -0.67 18.51
CA GLU A 33 -4.20 -0.81 19.38
C GLU A 33 -3.47 -2.12 19.11
N PHE A 34 -2.13 -2.05 19.08
CA PHE A 34 -1.26 -3.21 19.03
C PHE A 34 -0.45 -3.34 20.32
N PHE A 35 -0.01 -4.56 20.61
CA PHE A 35 0.84 -4.87 21.74
C PHE A 35 2.28 -5.09 21.27
N ILE A 36 3.22 -4.44 21.95
CA ILE A 36 4.64 -4.80 21.87
C ILE A 36 5.03 -5.50 23.15
N ASP A 37 5.62 -6.69 23.05
CA ASP A 37 6.20 -7.43 24.16
C ASP A 37 7.73 -7.26 24.11
N TYR A 38 8.26 -6.43 24.98
CA TYR A 38 9.71 -6.18 25.09
C TYR A 38 10.49 -7.33 25.74
N GLY A 39 9.83 -8.40 26.10
CA GLY A 39 10.43 -9.46 26.93
C GLY A 39 10.52 -9.03 28.40
N GLY A 40 10.84 -9.97 29.29
CA GLY A 40 10.99 -9.66 30.73
C GLY A 40 9.73 -9.17 31.45
N GLY A 41 8.56 -9.25 30.80
CA GLY A 41 7.26 -8.89 31.39
C GLY A 41 6.81 -7.46 31.11
N GLY A 42 7.56 -6.66 30.34
CA GLY A 42 7.13 -5.35 29.86
C GLY A 42 6.23 -5.51 28.62
N LYS A 43 4.96 -5.11 28.74
CA LYS A 43 4.02 -5.02 27.61
C LYS A 43 3.59 -3.57 27.48
N GLU A 44 3.66 -3.06 26.28
CA GLU A 44 3.18 -1.72 25.97
C GLU A 44 2.15 -1.81 24.84
N THR A 45 1.06 -1.05 25.03
CA THR A 45 0.02 -0.89 24.02
C THR A 45 0.22 0.44 23.34
N TYR A 46 0.16 0.47 22.03
CA TYR A 46 0.23 1.71 21.27
C TYR A 46 -0.90 1.77 20.23
N THR A 47 -1.43 2.97 20.01
CA THR A 47 -2.41 3.22 18.97
C THR A 47 -1.72 3.18 17.60
N VAL A 48 -2.34 2.50 16.63
CA VAL A 48 -1.81 2.40 15.28
C VAL A 48 -1.72 3.79 14.66
N ALA A 49 -0.50 4.18 14.32
CA ALA A 49 -0.20 5.34 13.49
C ALA A 49 0.38 4.87 12.17
N GLY A 50 0.21 5.65 11.10
CA GLY A 50 0.75 5.32 9.78
C GLY A 50 -0.31 5.28 8.69
N VAL A 51 0.05 4.69 7.57
CA VAL A 51 -0.76 4.70 6.37
C VAL A 51 -0.77 3.33 5.71
N PHE A 52 -1.84 2.98 5.01
CA PHE A 52 -1.72 1.92 4.03
C PHE A 52 -0.83 2.36 2.88
N ASN A 53 0.09 1.52 2.47
CA ASN A 53 0.96 1.78 1.34
C ASN A 53 0.36 1.25 0.04
N HIS A 54 -0.05 -0.01 0.03
CA HIS A 54 -0.60 -0.67 -1.16
C HIS A 54 -1.67 -1.71 -0.82
N VAL A 55 -2.49 -2.01 -1.82
CA VAL A 55 -3.46 -3.11 -1.83
C VAL A 55 -3.11 -4.10 -2.95
N SER A 56 -3.25 -5.41 -2.69
CA SER A 56 -3.04 -6.42 -3.73
C SER A 56 -4.02 -6.24 -4.89
N SER A 57 -3.58 -6.50 -6.12
CA SER A 57 -4.42 -6.33 -7.33
C SER A 57 -5.76 -7.09 -7.28
N ASN A 58 -5.84 -8.18 -6.52
CA ASN A 58 -7.10 -8.93 -6.30
C ASN A 58 -7.91 -8.43 -5.09
N GLY A 59 -7.49 -7.36 -4.43
CA GLY A 59 -8.17 -6.74 -3.31
C GLY A 59 -8.23 -7.58 -2.02
N LYS A 60 -7.49 -8.69 -1.92
CA LYS A 60 -7.56 -9.57 -0.73
C LYS A 60 -6.80 -9.05 0.46
N TYR A 61 -5.70 -8.36 0.23
CA TYR A 61 -4.75 -7.90 1.23
C TYR A 61 -4.41 -6.45 1.03
N ALA A 62 -4.21 -5.71 2.12
CA ALA A 62 -3.57 -4.41 2.09
C ALA A 62 -2.54 -4.33 3.21
N VAL A 63 -1.44 -3.65 2.95
CA VAL A 63 -0.35 -3.50 3.91
C VAL A 63 0.02 -2.04 4.11
N GLY A 64 0.54 -1.76 5.29
CA GLY A 64 1.00 -0.44 5.63
C GLY A 64 1.98 -0.44 6.79
N CYS A 65 2.52 0.71 7.07
CA CYS A 65 3.42 0.91 8.19
C CYS A 65 3.39 2.36 8.66
N ASP A 66 3.93 2.60 9.84
CA ASP A 66 4.25 3.94 10.31
C ASP A 66 5.46 4.44 9.52
N ASP A 67 5.22 5.33 8.56
CA ASP A 67 6.27 5.95 7.74
C ASP A 67 6.92 7.16 8.41
N GLN A 68 6.39 7.58 9.56
CA GLN A 68 6.79 8.85 10.17
C GLN A 68 7.90 8.71 11.21
N GLY A 69 8.20 7.52 11.68
CA GLY A 69 9.20 7.31 12.74
C GLY A 69 8.92 8.14 14.01
N LEU A 70 7.68 8.60 14.18
CA LEU A 70 7.32 9.64 15.16
C LEU A 70 6.98 9.07 16.52
N THR A 71 6.59 7.82 16.61
CA THR A 71 6.02 7.27 17.84
C THR A 71 6.92 6.27 18.54
N SER A 72 7.86 5.68 17.84
CA SER A 72 8.85 4.79 18.45
C SER A 72 10.03 4.56 17.50
N ASN A 73 11.17 4.17 18.03
CA ASN A 73 12.28 3.61 17.26
C ASN A 73 11.90 2.25 16.62
N TYR A 74 10.64 1.85 16.69
CA TYR A 74 10.11 0.57 16.24
C TYR A 74 9.06 0.84 15.17
N GLY A 75 9.40 0.57 13.91
CA GLY A 75 8.43 0.64 12.81
C GLY A 75 7.27 -0.33 13.07
N CYS A 76 6.07 0.15 12.83
CA CYS A 76 4.84 -0.58 13.01
C CYS A 76 4.32 -0.98 11.65
N ALA A 77 4.45 -2.25 11.29
CA ALA A 77 3.88 -2.78 10.06
C ALA A 77 2.57 -3.53 10.34
N PHE A 78 1.61 -3.39 9.45
CA PHE A 78 0.30 -4.00 9.61
C PHE A 78 -0.25 -4.54 8.29
N LEU A 79 -1.17 -5.50 8.42
CA LEU A 79 -1.88 -6.17 7.35
C LEU A 79 -3.38 -6.06 7.58
N TRP A 80 -4.10 -5.73 6.52
CA TRP A 80 -5.55 -5.85 6.42
C TRP A 80 -5.92 -7.02 5.51
N ARG A 81 -7.02 -7.70 5.85
CA ARG A 81 -7.58 -8.79 5.05
C ARG A 81 -9.03 -8.51 4.70
N LYS A 82 -9.40 -8.77 3.46
CA LYS A 82 -10.77 -8.59 2.97
C LYS A 82 -11.79 -9.47 3.69
N ASP A 83 -11.41 -10.64 4.16
CA ASP A 83 -12.28 -11.58 4.90
C ASP A 83 -12.45 -11.22 6.39
N ALA A 84 -11.65 -10.27 6.90
CA ALA A 84 -11.76 -9.70 8.24
C ALA A 84 -11.65 -8.16 8.19
N PRO A 85 -12.57 -7.46 7.49
CA PRO A 85 -12.37 -6.08 7.05
C PRO A 85 -12.30 -5.05 8.19
N ASP A 86 -12.79 -5.38 9.38
CA ASP A 86 -12.78 -4.50 10.55
C ASP A 86 -11.55 -4.75 11.47
N GLN A 87 -10.56 -5.51 11.00
CA GLN A 87 -9.40 -5.89 11.79
C GLN A 87 -8.10 -5.57 11.07
N LEU A 88 -7.09 -5.15 11.84
CA LEU A 88 -5.70 -5.10 11.43
C LEU A 88 -4.90 -6.16 12.18
N GLU A 89 -3.99 -6.81 11.46
CA GLU A 89 -2.98 -7.71 12.04
C GLU A 89 -1.65 -6.99 12.14
N SER A 90 -0.97 -7.07 13.30
CA SER A 90 0.40 -6.59 13.42
C SER A 90 1.36 -7.54 12.70
N LEU A 91 2.19 -6.99 11.83
CA LEU A 91 3.31 -7.71 11.20
C LEU A 91 4.62 -7.48 11.94
N SER A 92 4.62 -6.60 12.92
CA SER A 92 5.77 -6.30 13.76
C SER A 92 5.99 -7.40 14.77
N THR A 93 7.20 -7.90 14.85
CA THR A 93 7.59 -8.92 15.81
C THR A 93 8.54 -8.32 16.84
N LYS A 94 8.09 -8.21 18.09
CA LYS A 94 8.92 -7.73 19.21
C LYS A 94 9.39 -6.28 19.04
N THR A 95 10.67 -6.03 19.34
CA THR A 95 11.31 -4.71 19.41
C THR A 95 12.06 -4.33 18.13
N LEU A 96 11.84 -5.04 17.03
CA LEU A 96 12.57 -4.80 15.79
C LEU A 96 11.77 -3.91 14.84
N ARG A 97 12.47 -3.05 14.11
CA ARG A 97 11.86 -2.21 13.07
C ARG A 97 11.41 -3.08 11.90
N VAL A 98 10.19 -2.87 11.49
CA VAL A 98 9.56 -3.60 10.37
C VAL A 98 8.79 -2.60 9.52
N SER A 99 8.95 -2.68 8.21
CA SER A 99 8.07 -2.00 7.27
C SER A 99 7.31 -3.02 6.40
N ALA A 100 6.09 -2.68 6.00
CA ALA A 100 5.31 -3.43 5.02
C ALA A 100 4.86 -2.44 3.95
N LEU A 101 5.40 -2.58 2.75
CA LEU A 101 5.31 -1.56 1.72
C LEU A 101 4.44 -1.99 0.54
N ASP A 102 4.39 -3.28 0.22
CA ASP A 102 3.53 -3.82 -0.85
C ASP A 102 3.19 -5.30 -0.60
N VAL A 103 2.16 -5.80 -1.30
CA VAL A 103 1.68 -7.17 -1.15
C VAL A 103 1.15 -7.77 -2.44
N SER A 104 1.59 -9.00 -2.78
CA SER A 104 1.12 -9.73 -3.96
C SER A 104 -0.26 -10.37 -3.77
N ASN A 105 -0.85 -10.85 -4.86
CA ASN A 105 -2.12 -11.57 -4.86
C ASN A 105 -2.12 -12.87 -4.03
N ASP A 106 -0.95 -13.49 -3.89
CA ASP A 106 -0.74 -14.71 -3.12
C ASP A 106 -0.29 -14.45 -1.68
N GLY A 107 -0.32 -13.17 -1.25
CA GLY A 107 0.00 -12.77 0.11
C GLY A 107 1.50 -12.80 0.44
N ILE A 108 2.36 -12.45 -0.52
CA ILE A 108 3.76 -12.14 -0.24
C ILE A 108 3.86 -10.65 0.08
N VAL A 109 4.21 -10.33 1.31
CA VAL A 109 4.45 -8.96 1.79
C VAL A 109 5.93 -8.64 1.64
N VAL A 110 6.23 -7.44 1.14
CA VAL A 110 7.59 -6.93 1.01
C VAL A 110 7.80 -5.66 1.82
N GLY A 111 9.03 -5.43 2.26
CA GLY A 111 9.36 -4.28 3.09
C GLY A 111 10.81 -4.33 3.56
N SER A 112 11.03 -3.95 4.80
CA SER A 112 12.32 -4.08 5.49
C SER A 112 12.14 -4.72 6.86
N TYR A 113 13.19 -5.37 7.32
CA TYR A 113 13.23 -6.01 8.61
C TYR A 113 14.59 -5.83 9.27
N GLU A 114 14.60 -5.42 10.53
CA GLU A 114 15.81 -5.22 11.32
C GLU A 114 16.36 -6.55 11.83
N VAL A 115 17.66 -6.75 11.69
CA VAL A 115 18.32 -8.02 12.09
C VAL A 115 18.36 -8.19 13.60
N GLU A 116 18.69 -7.09 14.28
CA GLU A 116 18.83 -7.02 15.75
C GLU A 116 18.49 -5.60 16.20
N ALA A 117 18.12 -5.43 17.45
CA ALA A 117 17.78 -4.11 17.99
C ALA A 117 18.91 -3.10 17.74
N GLU A 118 18.57 -1.94 17.17
CA GLU A 118 19.52 -0.89 16.73
C GLU A 118 20.47 -1.36 15.60
N GLY A 119 20.12 -2.45 14.93
CA GLY A 119 20.86 -3.02 13.82
C GLY A 119 20.51 -2.38 12.46
N ALA A 120 21.04 -2.99 11.40
CA ALA A 120 20.69 -2.62 10.03
C ALA A 120 19.32 -3.16 9.65
N CYS A 121 18.54 -2.37 8.90
CA CYS A 121 17.36 -2.86 8.22
C CYS A 121 17.75 -3.39 6.83
N TYR A 122 17.31 -4.59 6.50
CA TYR A 122 17.54 -5.20 5.19
C TYR A 122 16.23 -5.32 4.41
N PRO A 123 16.27 -5.23 3.08
CA PRO A 123 15.10 -5.56 2.27
C PRO A 123 14.68 -6.99 2.55
N ALA A 124 13.39 -7.17 2.80
CA ALA A 124 12.87 -8.44 3.28
C ALA A 124 11.47 -8.73 2.72
N TRP A 125 11.07 -9.99 2.82
CA TRP A 125 9.75 -10.45 2.47
C TRP A 125 9.24 -11.49 3.47
N ARG A 126 7.92 -11.66 3.54
CA ARG A 126 7.26 -12.75 4.27
C ARG A 126 5.95 -13.12 3.60
N ARG A 127 5.39 -14.25 3.98
CA ARG A 127 4.01 -14.59 3.62
C ARG A 127 3.04 -14.13 4.70
N VAL A 128 1.83 -13.78 4.30
CA VAL A 128 0.75 -13.37 5.24
C VAL A 128 0.33 -14.48 6.23
N ASP A 129 0.62 -15.74 5.92
CA ASP A 129 0.32 -16.93 6.73
C ASP A 129 1.54 -17.49 7.48
N ASN A 130 2.66 -16.77 7.47
CA ASN A 130 3.90 -17.16 8.15
C ASN A 130 4.50 -15.95 8.88
N ASP A 131 4.90 -16.11 10.13
CA ASP A 131 5.46 -15.01 10.95
C ASP A 131 6.96 -14.78 10.72
N GLU A 132 7.60 -15.57 9.87
CA GLU A 132 9.02 -15.45 9.57
C GLU A 132 9.29 -14.48 8.43
N TRP A 133 10.24 -13.55 8.63
CA TRP A 133 10.77 -12.66 7.62
C TRP A 133 12.05 -13.25 7.00
N PHE A 134 12.15 -13.16 5.68
CA PHE A 134 13.27 -13.63 4.88
C PHE A 134 13.97 -12.44 4.23
N TYR A 135 15.30 -12.35 4.37
CA TYR A 135 16.06 -11.29 3.72
C TYR A 135 16.22 -11.55 2.23
N LEU A 136 16.16 -10.48 1.45
CA LEU A 136 16.50 -10.50 0.04
C LEU A 136 18.02 -10.40 -0.13
N PRO A 137 18.62 -11.09 -1.13
CA PRO A 137 20.06 -11.01 -1.37
C PRO A 137 20.47 -9.60 -1.77
N VAL A 138 21.61 -9.15 -1.25
CA VAL A 138 22.22 -7.85 -1.57
C VAL A 138 23.51 -8.04 -2.36
N PRO A 139 23.92 -7.09 -3.22
CA PRO A 139 25.16 -7.19 -3.98
C PRO A 139 26.41 -7.03 -3.09
N GLU A 140 27.57 -7.48 -3.59
CA GLU A 140 28.85 -7.45 -2.86
C GLU A 140 29.25 -6.05 -2.35
N ASN A 141 28.91 -4.99 -3.09
CA ASN A 141 29.19 -3.61 -2.69
C ASN A 141 28.04 -2.94 -1.93
N TYR A 142 27.23 -3.72 -1.24
CA TYR A 142 26.22 -3.21 -0.33
C TYR A 142 26.83 -2.44 0.83
N SER A 143 26.24 -1.31 1.24
CA SER A 143 26.72 -0.48 2.32
C SER A 143 25.95 -0.73 3.62
N GLU A 144 26.45 -1.62 4.46
CA GLU A 144 25.88 -1.87 5.79
C GLU A 144 25.95 -0.65 6.72
N TYR A 145 26.96 0.20 6.54
CA TYR A 145 27.13 1.39 7.37
C TYR A 145 25.96 2.35 7.25
N GLN A 146 25.51 2.64 6.04
CA GLN A 146 24.38 3.54 5.79
C GLN A 146 23.04 2.93 6.19
N ALA A 147 22.90 1.62 6.12
CA ALA A 147 21.71 0.91 6.58
C ALA A 147 21.48 1.06 8.10
N LYS A 148 22.55 1.26 8.87
CA LYS A 148 22.49 1.47 10.34
C LYS A 148 22.14 2.91 10.71
N GLU A 149 22.59 3.89 9.93
CA GLU A 149 22.41 5.32 10.24
C GLU A 149 20.95 5.82 10.05
N GLY A 150 20.05 4.98 9.55
CA GLY A 150 18.59 5.17 9.65
C GLY A 150 17.96 6.26 8.79
N TYR A 151 18.73 6.93 7.91
CA TYR A 151 18.15 8.00 7.07
C TYR A 151 17.42 7.50 5.84
N PHE A 152 17.78 6.33 5.31
CA PHE A 152 17.13 5.71 4.16
C PHE A 152 17.25 4.20 4.34
N ALA A 153 16.22 3.60 4.90
CA ALA A 153 16.17 2.15 5.06
C ALA A 153 16.30 1.48 3.68
N ASP A 154 17.12 0.44 3.63
CA ASP A 154 17.15 -0.46 2.50
C ASP A 154 15.86 -1.27 2.53
N GLU A 155 15.08 -1.21 1.46
CA GLU A 155 13.72 -1.69 1.46
C GLU A 155 13.37 -2.39 0.14
N ALA A 156 12.60 -3.47 0.24
CA ALA A 156 11.80 -3.99 -0.84
C ALA A 156 10.48 -3.21 -0.86
N ARG A 157 10.20 -2.47 -1.94
CA ARG A 157 9.14 -1.46 -1.95
C ARG A 157 7.94 -1.79 -2.82
N ALA A 158 8.10 -2.66 -3.78
CA ALA A 158 7.05 -3.05 -4.70
C ALA A 158 7.17 -4.52 -5.08
N ILE A 159 6.04 -5.17 -5.31
CA ILE A 159 5.98 -6.56 -5.77
C ILE A 159 4.95 -6.72 -6.88
N THR A 160 5.28 -7.54 -7.89
CA THR A 160 4.30 -7.85 -8.95
C THR A 160 3.10 -8.63 -8.39
N PRO A 161 1.91 -8.51 -9.00
CA PRO A 161 0.71 -9.22 -8.53
C PRO A 161 0.89 -10.74 -8.42
N ASP A 162 1.72 -11.34 -9.26
CA ASP A 162 2.03 -12.78 -9.26
C ASP A 162 3.21 -13.16 -8.32
N GLY A 163 3.77 -12.18 -7.63
CA GLY A 163 4.86 -12.38 -6.68
C GLY A 163 6.23 -12.66 -7.30
N LYS A 164 6.37 -12.61 -8.64
CA LYS A 164 7.63 -13.02 -9.30
C LYS A 164 8.75 -12.01 -9.24
N TYR A 165 8.41 -10.72 -9.24
CA TYR A 165 9.41 -9.65 -9.22
C TYR A 165 9.18 -8.75 -8.02
N ILE A 166 10.27 -8.36 -7.38
CA ILE A 166 10.29 -7.39 -6.29
C ILE A 166 11.19 -6.25 -6.70
N GLY A 167 10.71 -5.02 -6.60
CA GLY A 167 11.50 -3.80 -6.76
C GLY A 167 11.85 -3.22 -5.40
N GLY A 168 13.07 -2.70 -5.27
CA GLY A 168 13.52 -2.08 -4.02
C GLY A 168 14.62 -1.07 -4.24
N ASN A 169 15.09 -0.50 -3.16
CA ASN A 169 16.26 0.37 -3.13
C ASN A 169 17.22 -0.07 -2.03
N ILE A 170 18.48 0.09 -2.31
CA ILE A 170 19.56 -0.27 -1.41
C ILE A 170 20.64 0.79 -1.42
N GLN A 171 21.41 0.87 -0.35
CA GLN A 171 22.64 1.66 -0.28
C GLN A 171 23.80 0.90 -0.92
N TYR A 172 24.40 1.50 -1.93
CA TYR A 172 25.47 0.92 -2.70
C TYR A 172 26.76 1.72 -2.53
N LYS A 173 27.84 1.06 -2.12
CA LYS A 173 29.14 1.65 -1.90
C LYS A 173 29.83 1.99 -3.22
N VAL A 174 30.13 3.27 -3.42
CA VAL A 174 30.82 3.78 -4.62
C VAL A 174 32.25 4.23 -4.35
N GLY A 175 32.70 4.24 -3.08
CA GLY A 175 34.04 4.64 -2.72
C GLY A 175 34.15 5.12 -1.28
N THR A 176 35.20 5.90 -1.02
CA THR A 176 35.44 6.54 0.29
C THR A 176 35.85 8.00 0.09
N PHE A 177 35.66 8.81 1.11
CA PHE A 177 36.19 10.18 1.16
C PHE A 177 36.78 10.46 2.53
N GLU A 178 37.75 11.40 2.60
CA GLU A 178 38.36 11.82 3.85
C GLU A 178 37.74 13.15 4.32
N PHE A 179 37.36 13.20 5.58
CA PHE A 179 36.93 14.42 6.23
C PHE A 179 37.54 14.51 7.63
N GLN A 180 38.26 15.60 7.92
CA GLN A 180 38.94 15.85 9.19
C GLN A 180 39.86 14.69 9.63
N GLY A 181 40.54 14.04 8.69
CA GLY A 181 41.44 12.92 8.95
C GLY A 181 40.78 11.57 9.22
N THR A 182 39.49 11.49 9.07
CA THR A 182 38.69 10.23 9.15
C THR A 182 38.23 9.85 7.78
N THR A 183 38.40 8.58 7.42
CA THR A 183 37.88 8.01 6.16
C THR A 183 36.45 7.58 6.34
N TYR A 184 35.55 8.10 5.53
CA TYR A 184 34.15 7.76 5.50
C TYR A 184 33.80 6.98 4.22
N GLU A 185 32.81 6.10 4.32
CA GLU A 185 32.24 5.44 3.16
C GLU A 185 31.34 6.40 2.38
N ARG A 186 31.45 6.38 1.08
CA ARG A 186 30.53 7.07 0.16
C ARG A 186 29.60 6.05 -0.47
N SER A 187 28.31 6.22 -0.24
CA SER A 187 27.26 5.38 -0.84
C SER A 187 26.24 6.22 -1.60
N ILE A 188 25.49 5.56 -2.44
CA ILE A 188 24.35 6.10 -3.17
C ILE A 188 23.17 5.14 -3.03
N GLY A 189 21.94 5.67 -3.01
CA GLY A 189 20.72 4.87 -3.05
C GLY A 189 20.41 4.47 -4.49
N ILE A 190 20.45 3.17 -4.77
CA ILE A 190 20.21 2.64 -6.11
C ILE A 190 18.96 1.76 -6.16
N PRO A 191 18.26 1.73 -7.32
CA PRO A 191 17.21 0.75 -7.56
C PRO A 191 17.79 -0.65 -7.76
N ILE A 192 17.08 -1.64 -7.24
CA ILE A 192 17.37 -3.06 -7.39
C ILE A 192 16.07 -3.81 -7.70
N VAL A 193 16.16 -4.85 -8.52
CA VAL A 193 15.06 -5.76 -8.81
C VAL A 193 15.50 -7.18 -8.50
N TRP A 194 14.68 -7.89 -7.75
CA TRP A 194 14.81 -9.31 -7.51
C TRP A 194 13.76 -10.08 -8.31
N LYS A 195 14.12 -11.29 -8.68
CA LYS A 195 13.23 -12.22 -9.41
C LYS A 195 13.20 -13.56 -8.71
N GLN A 196 12.01 -14.15 -8.62
CA GLN A 196 11.86 -15.50 -8.11
C GLN A 196 12.39 -16.51 -9.16
N ASN A 197 13.29 -17.39 -8.74
CA ASN A 197 13.80 -18.49 -9.57
C ASN A 197 12.82 -19.69 -9.56
N ASP A 198 13.14 -20.72 -10.33
CA ASP A 198 12.31 -21.93 -10.44
C ASP A 198 12.19 -22.72 -9.12
N ASN A 199 13.07 -22.49 -8.16
CA ASN A 199 13.02 -23.08 -6.82
C ASN A 199 12.16 -22.28 -5.82
N GLY A 200 11.62 -21.13 -6.25
CA GLY A 200 10.85 -20.24 -5.39
C GLY A 200 11.69 -19.27 -4.55
N GLU A 201 13.01 -19.20 -4.79
CA GLU A 201 13.91 -18.28 -4.10
C GLU A 201 14.07 -16.98 -4.88
N TYR A 202 14.17 -15.85 -4.17
CA TYR A 202 14.48 -14.57 -4.82
C TYR A 202 15.99 -14.41 -5.02
N VAL A 203 16.35 -14.07 -6.25
CA VAL A 203 17.73 -13.77 -6.68
C VAL A 203 17.77 -12.36 -7.28
N ILE A 204 18.94 -11.72 -7.26
CA ILE A 204 19.12 -10.42 -7.91
C ILE A 204 18.94 -10.60 -9.41
N ASP A 205 17.99 -9.90 -10.00
CA ASP A 205 17.78 -9.85 -11.45
C ASP A 205 18.60 -8.70 -12.07
N SER A 206 18.45 -7.50 -11.50
CA SER A 206 19.17 -6.32 -11.99
C SER A 206 19.33 -5.27 -10.88
N TYR A 207 20.37 -4.45 -10.99
CA TYR A 207 20.51 -3.21 -10.23
C TYR A 207 21.28 -2.19 -11.06
N ASN A 208 21.00 -0.91 -10.84
CA ASN A 208 21.61 0.16 -11.62
C ASN A 208 22.61 0.93 -10.77
N THR A 209 23.91 0.75 -11.06
CA THR A 209 25.01 1.49 -10.47
C THR A 209 25.46 2.68 -11.32
N GLU A 210 24.86 2.85 -12.50
CA GLU A 210 25.24 3.83 -13.52
C GLU A 210 24.26 5.00 -13.57
N LEU A 211 23.77 5.42 -12.40
CA LEU A 211 22.92 6.59 -12.30
C LEU A 211 23.59 7.80 -12.96
N GLY A 212 22.93 8.35 -13.99
CA GLY A 212 23.34 9.60 -14.62
C GLY A 212 24.52 9.53 -15.57
N LYS A 213 24.86 8.38 -16.14
CA LYS A 213 25.83 8.33 -17.23
C LYS A 213 25.31 8.99 -18.50
N ALA A 214 26.23 9.66 -19.22
CA ALA A 214 26.00 10.19 -20.56
C ALA A 214 25.36 9.12 -21.47
N GLY A 215 24.30 9.49 -22.18
CA GLY A 215 23.58 8.62 -23.10
C GLY A 215 22.32 7.96 -22.55
N ASN A 216 22.01 8.09 -21.25
CA ASN A 216 20.77 7.61 -20.65
C ASN A 216 19.59 8.59 -20.89
N HIS A 217 19.65 9.31 -22.01
CA HIS A 217 18.58 10.25 -22.36
C HIS A 217 17.42 9.51 -23.02
N ARG A 218 16.21 9.82 -22.58
CA ARG A 218 15.01 9.38 -23.27
C ARG A 218 14.00 10.51 -23.34
N LEU A 219 13.53 10.78 -24.54
CA LEU A 219 12.40 11.68 -24.76
C LEU A 219 11.12 10.86 -24.71
N LEU A 220 10.21 11.22 -23.81
CA LEU A 220 8.88 10.66 -23.78
C LEU A 220 7.98 11.40 -24.79
N ASP A 221 7.23 10.65 -25.60
CA ASP A 221 6.25 11.24 -26.50
C ASP A 221 5.14 11.95 -25.71
N GLY A 222 4.85 13.19 -26.07
CA GLY A 222 3.85 14.04 -25.38
C GLY A 222 4.37 14.87 -24.22
N GLY A 223 5.68 14.83 -23.92
CA GLY A 223 6.32 15.67 -22.91
C GLY A 223 7.82 15.75 -23.12
N LYS A 224 8.43 16.87 -22.78
CA LYS A 224 9.89 17.04 -22.82
C LYS A 224 10.48 16.42 -21.55
N PHE A 225 10.69 15.09 -21.58
CA PHE A 225 11.32 14.39 -20.48
C PHE A 225 12.65 13.84 -20.95
N VAL A 226 13.69 14.39 -20.39
CA VAL A 226 15.07 13.99 -20.70
C VAL A 226 15.72 13.63 -19.38
N SER A 227 16.36 12.47 -19.30
CA SER A 227 17.32 12.19 -18.24
C SER A 227 18.66 12.84 -18.63
N PRO A 228 18.97 14.06 -18.19
CA PRO A 228 20.21 14.72 -18.58
C PRO A 228 21.40 14.06 -17.90
N ASP A 229 22.51 14.23 -18.58
CA ASP A 229 23.84 13.86 -18.10
C ASP A 229 24.25 14.77 -16.93
N ARG A 230 23.77 14.46 -15.72
CA ARG A 230 24.15 15.17 -14.50
C ARG A 230 24.94 14.28 -13.56
N ASP A 231 25.86 14.88 -12.83
CA ASP A 231 26.53 14.20 -11.72
C ASP A 231 25.48 13.85 -10.65
N VAL A 232 25.04 12.62 -10.66
CA VAL A 232 24.06 12.04 -9.72
C VAL A 232 24.73 11.42 -8.50
N SER A 233 26.00 11.79 -8.23
CA SER A 233 26.79 11.28 -7.11
C SER A 233 26.14 11.49 -5.73
N ALA A 234 25.05 12.24 -5.65
CA ALA A 234 24.24 12.48 -4.47
C ALA A 234 22.75 12.17 -4.71
N SER A 235 22.42 11.31 -5.66
CA SER A 235 21.05 10.92 -5.94
C SER A 235 20.61 9.74 -5.10
N TYR A 236 19.32 9.72 -4.75
CA TYR A 236 18.67 8.61 -4.07
C TYR A 236 17.40 8.26 -4.82
N PHE A 237 17.32 7.03 -5.32
CA PHE A 237 16.09 6.52 -5.92
C PHE A 237 15.19 5.90 -4.85
N PHE A 238 13.90 6.24 -4.88
CA PHE A 238 12.86 5.63 -4.06
C PHE A 238 11.76 5.09 -4.97
N GLY A 239 11.69 3.79 -5.08
CA GLY A 239 10.59 3.16 -5.79
C GLY A 239 9.29 3.15 -5.01
N ARG A 240 8.18 3.03 -5.74
CA ARG A 240 6.84 2.93 -5.19
C ARG A 240 6.02 1.81 -5.80
N CYS A 241 6.20 1.54 -7.09
CA CYS A 241 5.45 0.52 -7.81
C CYS A 241 6.33 -0.20 -8.84
N ILE A 242 5.93 -1.40 -9.21
CA ILE A 242 6.53 -2.18 -10.29
C ILE A 242 5.41 -2.63 -11.25
N THR A 243 5.68 -2.56 -12.57
CA THR A 243 4.69 -3.01 -13.56
C THR A 243 4.44 -4.51 -13.45
N PRO A 244 3.23 -5.02 -13.79
CA PRO A 244 2.89 -6.43 -13.63
C PRO A 244 3.82 -7.41 -14.35
N ASP A 245 4.49 -6.97 -15.43
CA ASP A 245 5.47 -7.77 -16.14
C ASP A 245 6.89 -7.74 -15.54
N GLY A 246 7.08 -6.98 -14.44
CA GLY A 246 8.35 -6.82 -13.74
C GLY A 246 9.40 -5.97 -14.44
N LYS A 247 9.09 -5.38 -15.61
CA LYS A 247 10.10 -4.69 -16.45
C LYS A 247 10.36 -3.25 -16.06
N THR A 248 9.39 -2.60 -15.44
CA THR A 248 9.53 -1.18 -15.04
C THR A 248 9.29 -1.05 -13.54
N TYR A 249 10.29 -0.54 -12.84
CA TYR A 249 10.22 -0.19 -11.44
C TYR A 249 10.26 1.33 -11.30
N ALA A 250 9.27 1.93 -10.66
CA ALA A 250 9.02 3.38 -10.71
C ALA A 250 8.82 4.00 -9.32
N GLY A 251 9.07 5.31 -9.24
CA GLY A 251 8.95 6.08 -8.02
C GLY A 251 9.45 7.52 -8.20
N LEU A 252 10.42 7.91 -7.40
CA LEU A 252 11.07 9.22 -7.50
C LEU A 252 12.59 9.09 -7.36
N ASN A 253 13.30 10.08 -7.87
CA ASN A 253 14.72 10.27 -7.61
C ASN A 253 14.95 11.64 -6.94
N ILE A 254 15.69 11.63 -5.83
CA ILE A 254 16.11 12.86 -5.15
C ILE A 254 17.44 13.28 -5.79
N ALA A 255 17.43 14.38 -6.51
CA ALA A 255 18.64 14.95 -7.07
C ALA A 255 19.46 15.66 -5.97
N GLY A 256 20.78 15.65 -6.10
CA GLY A 256 21.68 16.32 -5.16
C GLY A 256 21.46 17.83 -4.97
N SER A 257 20.73 18.47 -5.90
CA SER A 257 20.27 19.85 -5.81
C SER A 257 18.97 20.04 -5.02
N GLY A 258 18.42 18.97 -4.40
CA GLY A 258 17.20 19.02 -3.60
C GLY A 258 15.89 18.91 -4.38
N GLY A 259 15.93 18.59 -5.68
CA GLY A 259 14.73 18.33 -6.46
C GLY A 259 14.22 16.90 -6.28
N PHE A 260 12.88 16.73 -6.34
CA PHE A 260 12.21 15.44 -6.27
C PHE A 260 11.58 15.17 -7.65
N ASN A 261 12.25 14.38 -8.47
CA ASN A 261 11.80 14.11 -9.82
C ASN A 261 11.11 12.74 -9.88
N PRO A 262 9.92 12.63 -10.51
CA PRO A 262 9.38 11.33 -10.85
C PRO A 262 10.42 10.56 -11.68
N ALA A 263 10.59 9.28 -11.40
CA ALA A 263 11.62 8.48 -12.05
C ALA A 263 11.20 7.01 -12.17
N PHE A 264 11.73 6.32 -13.16
CA PHE A 264 11.55 4.88 -13.31
C PHE A 264 12.80 4.22 -13.89
N VAL A 265 12.96 2.94 -13.57
CA VAL A 265 14.00 2.09 -14.13
C VAL A 265 13.36 1.09 -15.09
N ARG A 266 13.93 0.97 -16.29
CA ARG A 266 13.54 -0.01 -17.30
C ARG A 266 14.76 -0.49 -18.04
N ASP A 267 14.89 -1.80 -18.21
CA ASP A 267 16.05 -2.43 -18.84
C ASP A 267 17.39 -2.00 -18.21
N GLY A 268 17.41 -1.83 -16.88
CA GLY A 268 18.58 -1.37 -16.12
C GLY A 268 18.94 0.11 -16.28
N ILE A 269 18.13 0.90 -17.00
CA ILE A 269 18.35 2.33 -17.22
C ILE A 269 17.39 3.15 -16.34
N LEU A 270 17.95 4.12 -15.60
CA LEU A 270 17.16 5.10 -14.85
C LEU A 270 16.76 6.26 -15.75
N TYR A 271 15.46 6.53 -15.79
CA TYR A 271 14.85 7.66 -16.47
C TYR A 271 14.28 8.61 -15.42
N GLN A 272 14.65 9.88 -15.50
CA GLN A 272 14.06 10.94 -14.68
C GLN A 272 13.19 11.84 -15.54
N ILE A 273 12.12 12.35 -14.96
CA ILE A 273 11.22 13.30 -15.57
C ILE A 273 11.60 14.69 -15.05
N TYR A 274 11.85 15.62 -15.95
CA TYR A 274 12.26 16.99 -15.65
C TYR A 274 11.29 18.01 -16.22
N ASP A 275 11.23 19.17 -15.61
CA ASP A 275 10.61 20.35 -16.20
C ASP A 275 11.56 20.91 -17.27
N CYS A 276 11.27 20.62 -18.52
CA CYS A 276 11.98 21.17 -19.64
C CYS A 276 11.26 22.40 -20.15
N GLY A 277 11.91 23.56 -20.10
CA GLY A 277 11.44 24.77 -20.74
C GLY A 277 11.28 24.62 -22.26
N GLU A 278 10.93 25.72 -22.95
CA GLU A 278 10.80 25.71 -24.44
C GLU A 278 12.11 25.44 -25.16
N GLU A 279 13.25 25.65 -24.48
CA GLU A 279 14.59 25.33 -24.99
C GLU A 279 15.13 24.10 -24.26
N GLU A 280 15.63 23.11 -25.01
CA GLU A 280 16.15 21.83 -24.50
C GLU A 280 17.31 21.99 -23.48
N ASP A 281 17.94 23.14 -23.42
CA ASP A 281 19.06 23.46 -22.53
C ASP A 281 18.64 23.90 -21.12
N GLU A 282 17.36 24.21 -20.88
CA GLU A 282 16.85 24.62 -19.56
C GLU A 282 16.14 23.49 -18.83
N VAL A 283 16.88 22.48 -18.40
CA VAL A 283 16.34 21.41 -17.57
C VAL A 283 16.29 21.84 -16.11
N LYS A 284 15.09 21.87 -15.53
CA LYS A 284 14.86 22.20 -14.13
C LYS A 284 14.32 20.98 -13.37
N ASN A 285 14.75 20.83 -12.12
CA ASN A 285 14.13 19.87 -11.24
C ASN A 285 12.75 20.37 -10.83
N PHE A 286 11.83 19.44 -10.62
CA PHE A 286 10.57 19.73 -9.97
C PHE A 286 10.78 20.00 -8.47
N ASN A 287 9.88 20.78 -7.85
CA ASN A 287 9.84 20.98 -6.41
C ASN A 287 9.37 19.72 -5.67
N GLY A 288 8.62 18.86 -6.35
CA GLY A 288 8.13 17.58 -5.85
C GLY A 288 7.64 16.74 -7.01
N GLY A 289 7.60 15.44 -6.83
CA GLY A 289 7.05 14.53 -7.84
C GLY A 289 7.38 13.09 -7.55
N CYS A 290 6.45 12.20 -7.91
CA CYS A 290 6.61 10.77 -7.72
C CYS A 290 5.70 10.01 -8.69
N ILE A 291 6.10 8.83 -9.10
CA ILE A 291 5.22 7.82 -9.69
C ILE A 291 4.78 6.91 -8.55
N TYR A 292 3.48 6.81 -8.32
CA TYR A 292 2.93 6.11 -7.17
C TYR A 292 2.45 4.71 -7.48
N ASN A 293 1.84 4.51 -8.66
CA ASN A 293 1.19 3.26 -8.96
C ASN A 293 1.33 2.85 -10.43
N SER A 294 1.10 1.57 -10.70
CA SER A 294 0.96 1.01 -12.04
C SER A 294 -0.33 0.20 -12.14
N ASP A 295 -1.05 0.31 -13.26
CA ASP A 295 -2.23 -0.50 -13.51
C ASP A 295 -1.89 -1.87 -14.14
N ALA A 296 -2.91 -2.72 -14.28
CA ALA A 296 -2.79 -4.05 -14.91
C ALA A 296 -2.27 -4.01 -16.37
N LYS A 297 -2.33 -2.87 -17.04
CA LYS A 297 -1.81 -2.67 -18.42
C LYS A 297 -0.36 -2.18 -18.43
N GLY A 298 0.21 -1.92 -17.25
CA GLY A 298 1.56 -1.38 -17.08
C GLY A 298 1.67 0.13 -17.35
N ASN A 299 0.55 0.87 -17.32
CA ASN A 299 0.61 2.32 -17.25
C ASN A 299 1.09 2.75 -15.87
N LEU A 300 1.92 3.79 -15.82
CA LEU A 300 2.44 4.39 -14.60
C LEU A 300 1.66 5.68 -14.30
N TYR A 301 1.26 5.88 -13.05
CA TYR A 301 0.52 7.05 -12.59
C TYR A 301 1.33 7.82 -11.58
N GLY A 302 1.37 9.15 -11.73
CA GLY A 302 2.14 10.01 -10.85
C GLY A 302 1.75 11.47 -10.93
N TYR A 303 2.50 12.28 -10.19
CA TYR A 303 2.39 13.73 -10.25
C TYR A 303 3.77 14.37 -10.23
N TYR A 304 3.84 15.62 -10.65
CA TYR A 304 4.96 16.53 -10.41
C TYR A 304 4.46 17.91 -9.99
N GLN A 305 5.27 18.60 -9.20
CA GLN A 305 5.02 19.95 -8.74
C GLN A 305 6.01 20.91 -9.39
N GLN A 306 5.50 21.88 -10.13
CA GLN A 306 6.30 22.94 -10.74
C GLN A 306 6.82 23.94 -9.71
N ALA A 307 7.79 24.77 -10.11
CA ALA A 307 8.32 25.84 -9.27
C ALA A 307 7.25 26.87 -8.83
N SER A 308 6.18 27.02 -9.60
CA SER A 308 4.99 27.82 -9.23
C SER A 308 4.20 27.27 -8.04
N GLY A 309 4.40 26.00 -7.70
CA GLY A 309 3.62 25.28 -6.70
C GLY A 309 2.47 24.46 -7.30
N ASP A 310 2.20 24.61 -8.60
CA ASP A 310 1.13 23.87 -9.29
C ASP A 310 1.47 22.38 -9.39
N ILE A 311 0.48 21.53 -9.09
CA ILE A 311 0.60 20.07 -9.20
C ILE A 311 -0.05 19.63 -10.51
N THR A 312 0.68 18.81 -11.26
CA THR A 312 0.20 18.19 -12.50
C THR A 312 0.22 16.67 -12.34
N TYR A 313 -0.92 16.03 -12.55
CA TYR A 313 -1.03 14.59 -12.59
C TYR A 313 -0.80 14.06 -14.01
N PHE A 314 -0.16 12.92 -14.11
CA PHE A 314 0.16 12.34 -15.42
C PHE A 314 0.06 10.81 -15.41
N MET A 315 -0.03 10.26 -16.61
CA MET A 315 0.09 8.83 -16.90
C MET A 315 1.19 8.62 -17.94
N ILE A 316 2.02 7.59 -17.76
CA ILE A 316 2.98 7.12 -18.76
C ILE A 316 2.55 5.73 -19.24
N SER A 317 2.31 5.58 -20.53
CA SER A 317 1.97 4.27 -21.11
C SER A 317 3.21 3.37 -21.25
N PRO A 318 3.05 2.04 -21.44
CA PRO A 318 4.16 1.13 -21.72
C PRO A 318 4.96 1.48 -23.01
N SER A 319 4.35 2.26 -23.91
CA SER A 319 5.02 2.81 -25.11
C SER A 319 5.68 4.17 -24.88
N ASP A 320 5.87 4.57 -23.62
CA ASP A 320 6.51 5.82 -23.19
C ASP A 320 5.81 7.11 -23.62
N ARG A 321 4.52 7.03 -23.82
CA ARG A 321 3.70 8.21 -24.03
C ARG A 321 3.26 8.77 -22.70
N LEU A 322 3.67 10.01 -22.42
CA LEU A 322 3.14 10.76 -21.28
C LEU A 322 1.86 11.48 -21.67
N SER A 323 0.87 11.39 -20.84
CA SER A 323 -0.40 12.11 -20.95
C SER A 323 -0.67 12.86 -19.64
N VAL A 324 -0.86 14.16 -19.72
CA VAL A 324 -1.30 14.96 -18.58
C VAL A 324 -2.77 14.63 -18.30
N LEU A 325 -3.08 14.42 -17.03
CA LEU A 325 -4.42 14.12 -16.55
C LEU A 325 -5.08 15.41 -16.06
N THR A 326 -6.38 15.53 -16.33
CA THR A 326 -7.17 16.71 -15.93
C THR A 326 -7.72 16.64 -14.51
N ASP A 327 -7.58 15.48 -13.88
CA ASP A 327 -8.10 15.13 -12.56
C ASP A 327 -6.96 14.58 -11.66
N GLU A 328 -7.13 14.73 -10.38
CA GLU A 328 -6.18 14.24 -9.36
C GLU A 328 -6.24 12.72 -9.27
N THR A 329 -5.48 12.03 -10.11
CA THR A 329 -5.53 10.56 -10.20
C THR A 329 -4.16 9.97 -9.92
N LEU A 330 -4.09 9.05 -8.94
CA LEU A 330 -2.89 8.26 -8.64
C LEU A 330 -3.09 6.76 -8.88
N CYS A 331 -4.32 6.27 -9.07
CA CYS A 331 -4.58 4.87 -9.35
C CYS A 331 -5.70 4.68 -10.36
N ALA A 332 -5.71 3.52 -11.00
CA ALA A 332 -6.76 3.09 -11.91
C ALA A 332 -6.95 1.58 -11.79
N ASP A 333 -8.19 1.12 -12.02
CA ASP A 333 -8.50 -0.32 -12.08
C ASP A 333 -8.02 -0.96 -13.41
N ALA A 334 -8.15 -2.29 -13.53
CA ALA A 334 -7.76 -3.02 -14.73
C ALA A 334 -8.58 -2.65 -15.98
N ALA A 335 -9.78 -2.12 -15.82
CA ALA A 335 -10.60 -1.61 -16.91
C ALA A 335 -10.11 -0.24 -17.41
N GLY A 336 -9.31 0.47 -16.60
CA GLY A 336 -8.78 1.79 -16.86
C GLY A 336 -9.69 2.92 -16.35
N ASN A 337 -10.63 2.61 -15.46
CA ASN A 337 -11.35 3.63 -14.73
C ASN A 337 -10.39 4.26 -13.73
N ARG A 338 -10.36 5.59 -13.70
CA ARG A 338 -9.49 6.38 -12.86
C ARG A 338 -10.25 6.86 -11.63
N TYR A 339 -9.58 6.88 -10.50
CA TYR A 339 -10.16 7.25 -9.23
C TYR A 339 -9.45 8.48 -8.65
N PRO A 340 -10.21 9.47 -8.14
CA PRO A 340 -9.62 10.64 -7.50
C PRO A 340 -8.93 10.23 -6.19
N ILE A 341 -7.89 10.98 -5.79
CA ILE A 341 -7.15 10.75 -4.53
C ILE A 341 -8.05 10.89 -3.29
N SER A 342 -9.17 11.60 -3.35
CA SER A 342 -10.09 11.77 -2.23
C SER A 342 -11.31 10.89 -2.35
N TYR A 343 -11.51 10.00 -1.40
CA TYR A 343 -12.75 9.26 -1.27
C TYR A 343 -13.80 10.12 -0.56
N GLN A 344 -14.94 10.39 -1.24
CA GLN A 344 -16.03 11.25 -0.73
C GLN A 344 -15.56 12.60 -0.18
N GLY A 345 -14.40 13.11 -0.62
CA GLY A 345 -13.82 14.36 -0.16
C GLY A 345 -13.29 14.37 1.27
N MET A 346 -13.23 13.22 1.95
CA MET A 346 -12.82 13.13 3.35
C MET A 346 -11.45 12.48 3.56
N TYR A 347 -11.08 11.50 2.73
CA TYR A 347 -9.88 10.69 2.93
C TYR A 347 -9.05 10.58 1.67
N PRO A 348 -7.74 10.85 1.72
CA PRO A 348 -6.86 10.60 0.60
C PRO A 348 -6.68 9.09 0.39
N MET A 349 -7.07 8.62 -0.80
CA MET A 349 -6.89 7.26 -1.27
C MET A 349 -5.92 7.29 -2.44
N TRP A 350 -4.87 6.50 -2.39
CA TRP A 350 -3.81 6.52 -3.41
C TRP A 350 -3.57 5.19 -4.10
N ASP A 351 -4.27 4.13 -3.67
CA ASP A 351 -4.18 2.85 -4.33
C ASP A 351 -5.53 2.13 -4.35
N CYS A 352 -5.75 1.29 -5.37
CA CYS A 352 -6.95 0.48 -5.52
C CYS A 352 -6.62 -0.88 -6.15
N ASP A 353 -7.51 -1.86 -5.90
CA ASP A 353 -7.43 -3.16 -6.56
C ASP A 353 -7.83 -3.09 -8.05
N ASP A 354 -7.54 -4.15 -8.81
CA ASP A 354 -7.84 -4.25 -10.24
C ASP A 354 -9.34 -4.20 -10.60
N GLU A 355 -10.22 -4.39 -9.63
CA GLU A 355 -11.67 -4.32 -9.83
C GLU A 355 -12.25 -2.96 -9.42
N GLY A 356 -11.47 -2.06 -8.80
CA GLY A 356 -11.95 -0.79 -8.27
C GLY A 356 -12.94 -0.96 -7.11
N LYS A 357 -12.73 -1.99 -6.29
CA LYS A 357 -13.61 -2.41 -5.20
C LYS A 357 -13.00 -2.30 -3.81
N VAL A 358 -11.69 -2.16 -3.75
CA VAL A 358 -10.93 -1.93 -2.53
C VAL A 358 -10.01 -0.73 -2.75
N PHE A 359 -10.07 0.24 -1.86
CA PHE A 359 -9.25 1.44 -1.88
C PHE A 359 -8.53 1.59 -0.55
N VAL A 360 -7.30 2.05 -0.59
CA VAL A 360 -6.50 2.25 0.61
C VAL A 360 -5.86 3.63 0.65
N GLY A 361 -5.69 4.12 1.86
CA GLY A 361 -5.15 5.44 2.10
C GLY A 361 -4.96 5.74 3.58
N ALA A 362 -5.15 6.99 3.96
CA ALA A 362 -5.04 7.43 5.35
C ALA A 362 -6.10 8.45 5.74
N GLY A 363 -6.44 8.46 7.01
CA GLY A 363 -7.09 9.56 7.70
C GLY A 363 -6.09 10.33 8.54
N THR A 364 -6.49 11.52 8.96
CA THR A 364 -5.71 12.34 9.91
C THR A 364 -6.54 12.62 11.15
N ALA A 365 -5.98 12.36 12.31
CA ALA A 365 -6.58 12.69 13.60
C ALA A 365 -5.60 13.53 14.43
N ILE A 366 -6.07 14.06 15.55
CA ILE A 366 -5.25 14.88 16.47
C ILE A 366 -5.24 14.19 17.82
N ILE A 367 -4.05 13.87 18.33
CA ILE A 367 -3.86 13.43 19.72
C ILE A 367 -3.19 14.57 20.49
N GLY A 368 -3.92 15.15 21.45
CA GLY A 368 -3.48 16.39 22.08
C GLY A 368 -3.44 17.54 21.06
N ASP A 369 -2.25 18.07 20.78
CA ASP A 369 -2.03 19.12 19.77
C ASP A 369 -1.24 18.60 18.53
N THR A 370 -1.02 17.29 18.43
CA THR A 370 -0.19 16.70 17.37
C THR A 370 -1.06 15.94 16.37
N PRO A 371 -1.04 16.31 15.08
CA PRO A 371 -1.70 15.53 14.04
C PRO A 371 -0.93 14.22 13.78
N TYR A 372 -1.66 13.13 13.60
CA TYR A 372 -1.13 11.84 13.19
C TYR A 372 -1.99 11.23 12.10
N ASN A 373 -1.38 10.44 11.24
CA ASN A 373 -2.09 9.67 10.22
C ASN A 373 -2.46 8.30 10.78
N TYR A 374 -3.60 7.78 10.33
CA TYR A 374 -4.04 6.43 10.65
C TYR A 374 -4.55 5.73 9.37
N PRO A 375 -4.42 4.40 9.25
CA PRO A 375 -4.78 3.69 8.05
C PRO A 375 -6.30 3.66 7.85
N ILE A 376 -6.72 3.84 6.59
CA ILE A 376 -8.11 3.72 6.14
C ILE A 376 -8.16 2.80 4.92
N CYS A 377 -9.14 1.90 4.93
CA CYS A 377 -9.51 1.08 3.80
C CYS A 377 -10.99 1.33 3.47
N ALA A 378 -11.32 1.43 2.19
CA ALA A 378 -12.71 1.38 1.72
C ALA A 378 -12.88 0.16 0.84
N SER A 379 -13.84 -0.70 1.16
CA SER A 379 -14.09 -1.91 0.37
C SER A 379 -15.57 -2.07 0.04
N GLU A 380 -15.86 -2.67 -1.12
CA GLU A 380 -17.21 -3.17 -1.35
C GLU A 380 -17.61 -4.10 -0.20
N ASN A 381 -18.82 -3.91 0.28
CA ASN A 381 -19.41 -4.90 1.17
C ASN A 381 -19.31 -6.25 0.47
N ILE A 382 -18.54 -7.18 1.04
CA ILE A 382 -18.53 -8.55 0.56
C ILE A 382 -19.94 -9.09 0.74
N THR A 383 -20.78 -8.92 -0.26
CA THR A 383 -21.84 -9.86 -0.51
C THR A 383 -21.17 -11.09 -1.13
N ASP A 384 -20.43 -11.89 -0.32
CA ASP A 384 -20.30 -13.29 -0.65
C ASP A 384 -21.73 -13.75 -0.87
N GLY A 385 -22.07 -14.52 -1.87
CA GLY A 385 -23.46 -14.84 -2.25
C GLY A 385 -24.37 -15.29 -1.09
N ILE A 386 -23.92 -15.12 0.14
CA ILE A 386 -24.54 -15.23 1.44
C ILE A 386 -24.22 -13.92 2.17
N GLY A 387 -24.90 -12.81 1.76
CA GLY A 387 -24.62 -11.46 2.21
C GLY A 387 -24.58 -11.29 3.74
N ASN A 388 -23.41 -11.18 4.29
CA ASN A 388 -23.21 -10.53 5.57
C ASN A 388 -23.19 -9.03 5.34
N THR A 389 -24.35 -8.46 5.08
CA THR A 389 -24.52 -7.02 5.30
C THR A 389 -24.49 -6.83 6.80
N LEU A 390 -23.30 -6.62 7.37
CA LEU A 390 -23.12 -6.07 8.72
C LEU A 390 -23.58 -4.62 8.70
N ASN A 391 -24.86 -4.43 8.43
CA ASN A 391 -25.53 -3.18 8.70
C ASN A 391 -25.90 -3.22 10.18
N SER A 392 -25.00 -2.70 11.02
CA SER A 392 -25.16 -2.60 12.48
C SER A 392 -26.46 -1.90 12.90
N ASN A 393 -27.15 -1.25 11.97
CA ASN A 393 -28.37 -0.45 12.23
C ASN A 393 -29.69 -1.11 11.83
N MET A 394 -29.73 -2.37 11.38
CA MET A 394 -31.01 -3.02 11.01
C MET A 394 -31.87 -3.42 12.21
N GLY A 395 -31.45 -3.14 13.44
CA GLY A 395 -32.25 -3.37 14.64
C GLY A 395 -32.63 -4.84 14.91
N VAL A 396 -31.96 -5.80 14.24
CA VAL A 396 -32.17 -7.23 14.47
C VAL A 396 -30.91 -7.89 15.01
N SER A 397 -31.07 -8.78 16.00
CA SER A 397 -30.02 -9.61 16.58
C SER A 397 -30.44 -11.07 16.59
N LEU A 398 -29.45 -11.96 16.66
CA LEU A 398 -29.64 -13.41 16.75
C LEU A 398 -29.22 -13.90 18.14
N ASP A 399 -30.04 -14.74 18.72
CA ASP A 399 -29.70 -15.59 19.87
C ASP A 399 -29.74 -17.05 19.42
N PHE A 400 -28.65 -17.80 19.66
CA PHE A 400 -28.50 -19.18 19.21
C PHE A 400 -27.96 -20.06 20.35
N ASP A 401 -28.74 -21.06 20.75
CA ASP A 401 -28.43 -21.98 21.85
C ASP A 401 -27.79 -23.31 21.41
N GLY A 402 -27.37 -23.42 20.14
CA GLY A 402 -26.82 -24.64 19.52
C GLY A 402 -27.86 -25.48 18.80
N ASN A 403 -29.14 -25.32 19.07
CA ASN A 403 -30.24 -26.03 18.39
C ASN A 403 -31.33 -25.10 17.87
N LYS A 404 -31.48 -23.93 18.45
CA LYS A 404 -32.57 -23.01 18.13
C LYS A 404 -32.05 -21.61 17.91
N ALA A 405 -32.41 -21.03 16.76
CA ALA A 405 -32.08 -19.67 16.39
C ALA A 405 -33.28 -18.77 16.59
N SER A 406 -33.15 -17.80 17.49
CA SER A 406 -34.17 -16.80 17.81
C SER A 406 -33.73 -15.43 17.30
N ILE A 407 -34.54 -14.79 16.47
CA ILE A 407 -34.29 -13.45 15.94
C ILE A 407 -35.05 -12.44 16.78
N HIS A 408 -34.34 -11.43 17.27
CA HIS A 408 -34.88 -10.29 18.01
C HIS A 408 -34.89 -9.05 17.14
N GLY A 409 -35.91 -8.19 17.30
CA GLY A 409 -36.11 -6.97 16.52
C GLY A 409 -37.23 -7.09 15.50
N ALA A 410 -37.38 -6.07 14.65
CA ALA A 410 -38.42 -6.02 13.65
C ALA A 410 -37.90 -6.64 12.32
N TYR A 411 -38.50 -7.76 11.90
CA TYR A 411 -38.17 -8.42 10.65
C TYR A 411 -39.44 -8.93 9.92
N LEU A 412 -39.31 -9.16 8.62
CA LEU A 412 -40.42 -9.61 7.74
C LEU A 412 -40.45 -11.14 7.62
N ALA A 413 -39.26 -11.74 7.41
CA ALA A 413 -39.12 -13.18 7.22
C ALA A 413 -37.69 -13.62 7.57
N VAL A 414 -37.53 -14.91 7.87
CA VAL A 414 -36.25 -15.55 8.03
C VAL A 414 -36.15 -16.82 7.20
N SER A 415 -35.05 -17.03 6.51
CA SER A 415 -34.79 -18.21 5.70
C SER A 415 -33.47 -18.88 6.13
N LEU A 416 -33.47 -20.19 6.19
CA LEU A 416 -32.34 -21.02 6.57
C LEU A 416 -31.76 -21.72 5.33
N TYR A 417 -30.44 -21.71 5.22
CA TYR A 417 -29.64 -22.34 4.18
C TYR A 417 -28.53 -23.21 4.80
N ASP A 418 -28.09 -24.24 4.10
CA ASP A 418 -26.86 -24.95 4.44
C ASP A 418 -25.61 -24.20 3.97
N ALA A 419 -24.41 -24.74 4.30
CA ALA A 419 -23.13 -24.14 3.93
C ALA A 419 -22.88 -24.06 2.40
N SER A 420 -23.63 -24.84 1.59
CA SER A 420 -23.56 -24.78 0.12
C SER A 420 -24.49 -23.73 -0.49
N GLY A 421 -25.27 -23.01 0.36
CA GLY A 421 -26.28 -22.06 -0.10
C GLY A 421 -27.62 -22.68 -0.49
N LYS A 422 -27.81 -23.97 -0.25
CA LYS A 422 -29.08 -24.65 -0.52
C LYS A 422 -30.13 -24.23 0.50
N TYR A 423 -31.27 -23.74 0.03
CA TYR A 423 -32.43 -23.41 0.86
C TYR A 423 -32.94 -24.66 1.60
N LEU A 424 -33.19 -24.53 2.89
CA LEU A 424 -33.69 -25.60 3.74
C LEU A 424 -35.11 -25.35 4.25
N LYS A 425 -35.38 -24.17 4.82
CA LYS A 425 -36.71 -23.79 5.33
C LYS A 425 -36.77 -22.29 5.63
N SER A 426 -38.01 -21.82 5.87
CA SER A 426 -38.26 -20.46 6.38
C SER A 426 -39.17 -20.48 7.61
N ALA A 427 -39.14 -19.39 8.36
CA ALA A 427 -40.08 -19.12 9.45
C ALA A 427 -40.61 -17.69 9.31
N GLY A 428 -41.84 -17.50 9.75
CA GLY A 428 -42.48 -16.20 9.79
C GLY A 428 -41.99 -15.35 10.95
N GLN A 429 -42.58 -14.16 11.10
CA GLN A 429 -42.26 -13.26 12.20
C GLN A 429 -42.48 -13.92 13.57
N ARG A 430 -41.54 -13.69 14.50
CA ARG A 430 -41.57 -14.17 15.90
C ARG A 430 -41.48 -15.71 16.07
N GLN A 431 -41.14 -16.43 15.03
CA GLN A 431 -40.88 -17.87 15.14
C GLN A 431 -39.41 -18.13 15.16
N ALA A 432 -38.92 -18.87 16.18
CA ALA A 432 -37.56 -19.36 16.19
C ALA A 432 -37.38 -20.47 15.14
N ILE A 433 -36.21 -20.54 14.52
CA ILE A 433 -35.83 -21.62 13.63
C ILE A 433 -35.21 -22.74 14.46
N ASP A 434 -35.89 -23.89 14.48
CA ASP A 434 -35.41 -25.09 15.15
C ASP A 434 -34.50 -25.89 14.22
N LEU A 435 -33.23 -26.07 14.64
CA LEU A 435 -32.21 -26.85 13.95
C LEU A 435 -31.98 -28.24 14.60
N SER A 436 -32.76 -28.59 15.65
CA SER A 436 -32.51 -29.83 16.44
C SER A 436 -32.47 -31.10 15.58
N ALA A 437 -33.30 -31.19 14.55
CA ALA A 437 -33.38 -32.31 13.61
C ALA A 437 -32.35 -32.24 12.47
N MET A 438 -31.49 -31.20 12.40
CA MET A 438 -30.52 -31.04 11.34
C MET A 438 -29.19 -31.66 11.73
N PRO A 439 -28.35 -32.11 10.74
CA PRO A 439 -26.99 -32.57 11.01
C PRO A 439 -26.13 -31.50 11.67
N ALA A 440 -25.07 -31.94 12.37
CA ALA A 440 -24.03 -31.00 12.81
C ALA A 440 -23.37 -30.34 11.59
N GLY A 441 -23.21 -29.02 11.62
CA GLY A 441 -22.64 -28.29 10.50
C GLY A 441 -22.87 -26.79 10.60
N THR A 442 -22.43 -26.07 9.58
CA THR A 442 -22.64 -24.63 9.47
C THR A 442 -23.92 -24.34 8.69
N TYR A 443 -24.71 -23.43 9.22
CA TYR A 443 -25.97 -22.95 8.61
C TYR A 443 -25.98 -21.45 8.51
N VAL A 444 -26.75 -20.94 7.57
CA VAL A 444 -26.89 -19.51 7.28
C VAL A 444 -28.36 -19.10 7.40
N LEU A 445 -28.63 -18.08 8.24
CA LEU A 445 -29.95 -17.48 8.36
C LEU A 445 -29.96 -16.13 7.64
N ARG A 446 -30.87 -15.95 6.69
CA ARG A 446 -31.16 -14.66 6.05
C ARG A 446 -32.43 -14.09 6.67
N VAL A 447 -32.30 -12.91 7.26
CA VAL A 447 -33.38 -12.18 7.93
C VAL A 447 -33.74 -10.97 7.10
N ALA A 448 -34.91 -10.99 6.48
CA ALA A 448 -35.45 -9.86 5.73
C ALA A 448 -36.06 -8.84 6.68
N THR A 449 -35.67 -7.58 6.59
CA THR A 449 -36.22 -6.44 7.31
C THR A 449 -36.78 -5.40 6.34
N ALA A 450 -37.46 -4.39 6.83
CA ALA A 450 -37.89 -3.26 6.00
C ALA A 450 -36.71 -2.44 5.44
N ALA A 451 -35.55 -2.50 6.09
CA ALA A 451 -34.32 -1.79 5.72
C ALA A 451 -33.36 -2.63 4.86
N GLY A 452 -33.68 -3.91 4.59
CA GLY A 452 -32.84 -4.80 3.80
C GLY A 452 -32.75 -6.21 4.40
N VAL A 453 -31.70 -6.96 4.05
CA VAL A 453 -31.48 -8.35 4.50
C VAL A 453 -30.26 -8.43 5.38
N LYS A 454 -30.41 -8.98 6.59
CA LYS A 454 -29.30 -9.33 7.49
C LYS A 454 -29.06 -10.83 7.49
N THR A 455 -27.80 -11.23 7.54
CA THR A 455 -27.40 -12.64 7.51
C THR A 455 -26.65 -12.99 8.78
N PHE A 456 -26.92 -14.17 9.33
CA PHE A 456 -26.23 -14.73 10.49
C PHE A 456 -25.73 -16.13 10.15
N LYS A 457 -24.52 -16.44 10.60
CA LYS A 457 -23.92 -17.76 10.50
C LYS A 457 -24.02 -18.45 11.86
N VAL A 458 -24.50 -19.67 11.87
CA VAL A 458 -24.61 -20.50 13.12
C VAL A 458 -23.95 -21.84 12.87
N ALA A 459 -23.27 -22.35 13.89
CA ALA A 459 -22.67 -23.69 13.90
C ALA A 459 -23.47 -24.56 14.87
N LYS A 460 -23.98 -25.68 14.37
CA LYS A 460 -24.66 -26.70 15.16
C LYS A 460 -23.74 -27.87 15.44
#